data_d2041be7cc2443d1bf71f4272fa0a94b
#
_entry.id   d2041be7cc2443d1bf71f4272fa0a94b
#
_cell.length_a   1.000
_cell.length_b   1.000
_cell.length_c   1.000
_cell.angle_alpha   90.00
_cell.angle_beta   90.00
_cell.angle_gamma   90.00
#
_symmetry.space_group_name_H-M   'P 1'
#
loop_
_entity.id
_entity.type
_entity.pdbx_description
1 polymer ?
#
loop_
_entity_poly.entity_id
_entity_poly.type
_entity_poly.pdbx_seq_one_letter_code
_entity_poly.pdbx_strand_id
1 'polypeptide(L)'
;ISTKKGVKMSTKRNNPETIAIHGGDYKSDPTTNAVAVPIYRTTSYQFNNTEHAANLFALKEFGNIYTRIMNPTNDVLEKRVAALEGGLSCVTVSSGQTASSFAVLNVAQAGDNIVSSTDLYGGTVSLFTHTLSKLGIEIRYADPSDPKNFEKMVDDKTRAFYGETLPNPYLRVFPIKEVSDIGRKYNIPLIMDNTASPVICKPIEHGAAIVIHSLTKYIGGHGTAIAGSIVDSGN
;
A
#
# COMPACT_ATOMS: atom_id res chain seq x y z
N ILE A 1 1.31 12.86 36.58
CA ILE A 1 1.60 12.98 35.15
C ILE A 1 2.59 11.87 34.81
N SER A 2 2.06 10.69 34.41
CA SER A 2 2.86 9.54 34.01
C SER A 2 3.00 9.56 32.48
N THR A 3 4.19 9.87 31.99
CA THR A 3 4.55 9.74 30.58
C THR A 3 4.55 8.26 30.20
N LYS A 4 3.55 7.81 29.45
CA LYS A 4 3.57 6.50 28.81
C LYS A 4 4.77 6.47 27.86
N LYS A 5 5.78 5.66 28.22
CA LYS A 5 6.91 5.32 27.33
C LYS A 5 6.32 4.70 26.07
N GLY A 6 6.54 5.34 24.92
CA GLY A 6 6.19 4.76 23.63
C GLY A 6 6.83 3.38 23.52
N VAL A 7 6.03 2.40 23.11
CA VAL A 7 6.51 1.05 22.82
C VAL A 7 7.47 1.19 21.63
N LYS A 8 8.78 1.13 21.89
CA LYS A 8 9.77 0.96 20.82
C LYS A 8 9.46 -0.38 20.16
N MET A 9 8.95 -0.37 18.96
CA MET A 9 8.94 -1.59 18.15
C MET A 9 10.34 -2.14 18.10
N SER A 10 10.47 -3.43 18.43
CA SER A 10 11.74 -4.14 18.38
C SER A 10 12.26 -4.08 16.94
N THR A 11 13.35 -3.34 16.73
CA THR A 11 14.07 -3.24 15.46
C THR A 11 14.90 -4.50 15.14
N LYS A 12 14.58 -5.64 15.74
CA LYS A 12 15.12 -6.92 15.27
C LYS A 12 14.51 -7.15 13.89
N ARG A 13 15.34 -7.03 12.84
CA ARG A 13 15.03 -7.50 11.49
C ARG A 13 14.76 -9.01 11.59
N ASN A 14 13.50 -9.37 11.74
CA ASN A 14 13.08 -10.76 11.61
C ASN A 14 13.22 -11.14 10.14
N ASN A 15 13.60 -12.38 9.88
CA ASN A 15 13.63 -12.90 8.53
C ASN A 15 12.23 -12.80 7.91
N PRO A 16 12.10 -12.55 6.59
CA PRO A 16 10.82 -12.43 5.90
C PRO A 16 9.88 -13.62 6.17
N GLU A 17 10.43 -14.83 6.28
CA GLU A 17 9.67 -16.04 6.58
C GLU A 17 9.02 -15.97 7.97
N THR A 18 9.74 -15.44 8.95
CA THR A 18 9.21 -15.22 10.30
C THR A 18 8.13 -14.14 10.29
N ILE A 19 8.33 -13.05 9.56
CA ILE A 19 7.34 -11.97 9.41
C ILE A 19 6.07 -12.50 8.73
N ALA A 20 6.21 -13.31 7.68
CA ALA A 20 5.08 -13.86 6.94
C ALA A 20 4.14 -14.70 7.83
N ILE A 21 4.68 -15.37 8.83
CA ILE A 21 3.91 -16.23 9.74
C ILE A 21 3.50 -15.48 11.01
N HIS A 22 4.39 -14.68 11.60
CA HIS A 22 4.24 -14.09 12.93
C HIS A 22 4.25 -12.56 12.96
N GLY A 23 4.39 -11.90 11.81
CA GLY A 23 4.43 -10.43 11.74
C GLY A 23 3.07 -9.79 12.00
N GLY A 24 3.09 -8.46 12.20
CA GLY A 24 1.89 -7.68 12.42
C GLY A 24 1.32 -7.79 13.83
N ASP A 25 2.14 -8.14 14.83
CA ASP A 25 1.76 -8.24 16.25
C ASP A 25 0.55 -9.13 16.52
N TYR A 26 0.22 -10.04 15.60
CA TYR A 26 -0.86 -11.00 15.81
C TYR A 26 -0.54 -11.93 16.97
N LYS A 27 -1.50 -12.04 17.87
CA LYS A 27 -1.48 -13.01 18.99
C LYS A 27 -2.67 -13.95 18.82
N SER A 28 -2.61 -15.12 19.47
CA SER A 28 -3.76 -16.01 19.52
C SER A 28 -5.02 -15.29 19.98
N ASP A 29 -6.19 -15.71 19.48
CA ASP A 29 -7.47 -15.12 19.87
C ASP A 29 -7.66 -15.15 21.40
N PRO A 30 -7.91 -14.01 22.06
CA PRO A 30 -7.97 -13.94 23.52
C PRO A 30 -9.16 -14.67 24.12
N THR A 31 -10.19 -14.96 23.31
CA THR A 31 -11.40 -15.64 23.80
C THR A 31 -11.26 -17.16 23.76
N THR A 32 -10.65 -17.68 22.68
CA THR A 32 -10.56 -19.12 22.42
C THR A 32 -9.15 -19.69 22.50
N ASN A 33 -8.13 -18.83 22.56
CA ASN A 33 -6.72 -19.17 22.40
C ASN A 33 -6.40 -19.82 21.04
N ALA A 34 -7.25 -19.65 20.04
CA ALA A 34 -7.00 -20.15 18.68
C ALA A 34 -5.74 -19.51 18.10
N VAL A 35 -4.84 -20.35 17.55
CA VAL A 35 -3.61 -19.90 16.88
C VAL A 35 -3.90 -19.34 15.49
N ALA A 36 -4.87 -19.93 14.78
CA ALA A 36 -5.32 -19.44 13.50
C ALA A 36 -6.13 -18.14 13.68
N VAL A 37 -5.99 -17.23 12.70
CA VAL A 37 -6.77 -15.97 12.69
C VAL A 37 -8.25 -16.30 12.53
N PRO A 38 -9.13 -15.91 13.48
CA PRO A 38 -10.57 -16.08 13.32
C PRO A 38 -11.10 -15.31 12.10
N ILE A 39 -12.11 -15.87 11.42
CA ILE A 39 -12.81 -15.19 10.33
C ILE A 39 -14.02 -14.45 10.91
N TYR A 40 -13.90 -13.13 11.05
CA TYR A 40 -14.99 -12.27 11.55
C TYR A 40 -15.92 -11.88 10.40
N ARG A 41 -16.87 -12.74 10.08
CA ARG A 41 -17.88 -12.51 9.04
C ARG A 41 -19.04 -11.68 9.59
N THR A 42 -18.79 -10.40 9.81
CA THR A 42 -19.78 -9.45 10.32
C THR A 42 -19.69 -8.11 9.57
N THR A 43 -20.79 -7.36 9.56
CA THR A 43 -20.85 -6.00 9.00
C THR A 43 -20.55 -4.94 10.06
N SER A 44 -21.09 -5.12 11.26
CA SER A 44 -21.10 -4.13 12.34
C SER A 44 -20.66 -4.73 13.65
N TYR A 45 -20.29 -3.88 14.59
CA TYR A 45 -19.88 -4.24 15.94
C TYR A 45 -20.75 -3.52 16.96
N GLN A 46 -21.04 -4.18 18.07
CA GLN A 46 -21.83 -3.61 19.15
C GLN A 46 -20.94 -2.73 20.03
N PHE A 47 -21.45 -1.57 20.41
CA PHE A 47 -20.81 -0.69 21.36
C PHE A 47 -21.18 -1.05 22.79
N ASN A 48 -20.28 -0.82 23.74
CA ASN A 48 -20.53 -1.06 25.14
C ASN A 48 -21.63 -0.09 25.71
N ASN A 49 -21.57 1.18 25.27
CA ASN A 49 -22.49 2.24 25.62
C ASN A 49 -22.33 3.42 24.64
N THR A 50 -23.11 4.48 24.83
CA THR A 50 -23.08 5.67 23.97
C THR A 50 -21.74 6.43 24.00
N GLU A 51 -21.09 6.48 25.18
CA GLU A 51 -19.78 7.13 25.32
C GLU A 51 -18.69 6.39 24.57
N HIS A 52 -18.64 5.05 24.66
CA HIS A 52 -17.74 4.22 23.86
C HIS A 52 -17.94 4.46 22.35
N ALA A 53 -19.19 4.50 21.88
CA ALA A 53 -19.49 4.83 20.49
C ALA A 53 -18.95 6.22 20.11
N ALA A 54 -19.23 7.24 20.92
CA ALA A 54 -18.75 8.60 20.66
C ALA A 54 -17.23 8.69 20.61
N ASN A 55 -16.51 7.98 21.48
CA ASN A 55 -15.06 7.94 21.51
C ASN A 55 -14.46 7.28 20.26
N LEU A 56 -15.03 6.17 19.80
CA LEU A 56 -14.62 5.49 18.58
C LEU A 56 -14.82 6.38 17.34
N PHE A 57 -15.98 7.00 17.18
CA PHE A 57 -16.25 7.90 16.06
C PHE A 57 -15.41 9.18 16.10
N ALA A 58 -15.04 9.65 17.28
CA ALA A 58 -14.16 10.80 17.47
C ALA A 58 -12.66 10.43 17.39
N LEU A 59 -12.29 9.17 17.10
CA LEU A 59 -10.93 8.64 17.08
C LEU A 59 -10.15 8.86 18.39
N LYS A 60 -10.85 8.99 19.52
CA LYS A 60 -10.26 9.07 20.86
C LYS A 60 -9.90 7.70 21.42
N GLU A 61 -10.51 6.66 20.89
CA GLU A 61 -10.31 5.25 21.22
C GLU A 61 -10.25 4.45 19.93
N PHE A 62 -9.41 3.41 19.89
CA PHE A 62 -9.34 2.49 18.76
C PHE A 62 -10.21 1.27 19.01
N GLY A 63 -10.99 0.87 18.01
CA GLY A 63 -11.83 -0.31 18.09
C GLY A 63 -12.63 -0.55 16.80
N ASN A 64 -13.39 -1.62 16.79
CA ASN A 64 -14.15 -2.01 15.61
C ASN A 64 -15.50 -1.29 15.57
N ILE A 65 -15.84 -0.71 14.42
CA ILE A 65 -17.09 0.01 14.19
C ILE A 65 -17.88 -0.69 13.08
N TYR A 66 -17.26 -0.84 11.92
CA TYR A 66 -17.91 -1.34 10.71
C TYR A 66 -16.89 -1.96 9.76
N THR A 67 -17.17 -3.13 9.22
CA THR A 67 -16.19 -3.92 8.43
C THR A 67 -15.63 -3.21 7.20
N ARG A 68 -16.38 -2.30 6.57
CA ARG A 68 -15.84 -1.48 5.48
C ARG A 68 -14.64 -0.61 5.90
N ILE A 69 -14.59 -0.21 7.17
CA ILE A 69 -13.54 0.64 7.73
C ILE A 69 -12.45 -0.22 8.38
N MET A 70 -12.83 -1.21 9.20
CA MET A 70 -11.93 -2.12 9.88
C MET A 70 -12.59 -3.47 10.18
N ASN A 71 -11.80 -4.53 10.06
CA ASN A 71 -12.19 -5.88 10.44
C ASN A 71 -10.97 -6.62 11.02
N PRO A 72 -11.06 -7.31 12.16
CA PRO A 72 -9.91 -7.98 12.77
C PRO A 72 -9.22 -9.01 11.86
N THR A 73 -9.96 -9.66 10.96
CA THR A 73 -9.37 -10.59 9.98
C THR A 73 -8.49 -9.86 8.98
N ASN A 74 -8.98 -8.74 8.42
CA ASN A 74 -8.23 -7.92 7.46
C ASN A 74 -7.04 -7.25 8.15
N ASP A 75 -7.19 -6.76 9.38
CA ASP A 75 -6.15 -6.09 10.16
C ASP A 75 -4.88 -6.94 10.29
N VAL A 76 -5.03 -8.26 10.48
CA VAL A 76 -3.86 -9.16 10.54
C VAL A 76 -3.12 -9.22 9.21
N LEU A 77 -3.84 -9.30 8.07
CA LEU A 77 -3.24 -9.28 6.74
C LEU A 77 -2.55 -7.93 6.48
N GLU A 78 -3.23 -6.84 6.77
CA GLU A 78 -2.73 -5.47 6.57
C GLU A 78 -1.44 -5.22 7.35
N LYS A 79 -1.41 -5.58 8.63
CA LYS A 79 -0.21 -5.46 9.47
C LYS A 79 0.95 -6.35 9.00
N ARG A 80 0.66 -7.55 8.49
CA ARG A 80 1.71 -8.43 7.95
C ARG A 80 2.31 -7.90 6.66
N VAL A 81 1.46 -7.44 5.75
CA VAL A 81 1.94 -6.86 4.49
C VAL A 81 2.74 -5.59 4.75
N ALA A 82 2.27 -4.71 5.65
CA ALA A 82 3.04 -3.54 6.08
C ALA A 82 4.41 -3.93 6.67
N ALA A 83 4.45 -4.94 7.55
CA ALA A 83 5.70 -5.41 8.15
C ALA A 83 6.65 -6.05 7.13
N LEU A 84 6.15 -6.76 6.12
CA LEU A 84 6.95 -7.35 5.05
C LEU A 84 7.60 -6.27 4.18
N GLU A 85 6.87 -5.21 3.84
CA GLU A 85 7.36 -4.07 3.06
C GLU A 85 8.20 -3.09 3.89
N GLY A 86 8.09 -3.12 5.22
CA GLY A 86 8.72 -2.13 6.11
C GLY A 86 7.95 -0.81 6.16
N GLY A 87 6.66 -0.84 5.84
CA GLY A 87 5.75 0.32 5.88
C GLY A 87 5.17 0.59 7.26
N LEU A 88 4.55 1.76 7.41
CA LEU A 88 3.86 2.20 8.63
C LEU A 88 2.50 1.51 8.77
N SER A 89 1.74 1.47 7.69
CA SER A 89 0.40 0.89 7.65
C SER A 89 0.07 0.32 6.26
N CYS A 90 -0.99 -0.46 6.21
CA CYS A 90 -1.49 -1.04 4.97
C CYS A 90 -3.02 -1.06 4.99
N VAL A 91 -3.63 -0.91 3.83
CA VAL A 91 -5.05 -1.17 3.61
C VAL A 91 -5.22 -2.23 2.53
N THR A 92 -6.12 -3.19 2.76
CA THR A 92 -6.49 -4.20 1.77
C THR A 92 -7.71 -3.76 0.97
N VAL A 93 -7.68 -4.07 -0.32
CA VAL A 93 -8.72 -3.71 -1.30
C VAL A 93 -9.05 -4.90 -2.20
N SER A 94 -10.10 -4.76 -3.01
CA SER A 94 -10.67 -5.86 -3.79
C SER A 94 -9.76 -6.41 -4.91
N SER A 95 -8.79 -5.63 -5.37
CA SER A 95 -7.85 -6.06 -6.43
C SER A 95 -6.61 -5.17 -6.50
N GLY A 96 -5.55 -5.62 -7.21
CA GLY A 96 -4.40 -4.79 -7.52
C GLY A 96 -4.77 -3.55 -8.34
N GLN A 97 -5.73 -3.64 -9.28
CA GLN A 97 -6.21 -2.48 -10.04
C GLN A 97 -6.93 -1.46 -9.15
N THR A 98 -7.68 -1.92 -8.15
CA THR A 98 -8.27 -1.04 -7.12
C THR A 98 -7.16 -0.38 -6.30
N ALA A 99 -6.11 -1.10 -5.96
CA ALA A 99 -4.96 -0.54 -5.24
C ALA A 99 -4.27 0.57 -6.05
N SER A 100 -3.98 0.34 -7.34
CA SER A 100 -3.41 1.36 -8.23
C SER A 100 -4.33 2.58 -8.35
N SER A 101 -5.64 2.35 -8.55
CA SER A 101 -6.62 3.43 -8.66
C SER A 101 -6.67 4.29 -7.39
N PHE A 102 -6.78 3.66 -6.23
CA PHE A 102 -6.90 4.38 -4.96
C PHE A 102 -5.59 5.07 -4.56
N ALA A 103 -4.44 4.46 -4.83
CA ALA A 103 -3.16 5.12 -4.58
C ALA A 103 -3.02 6.41 -5.40
N VAL A 104 -3.41 6.40 -6.69
CA VAL A 104 -3.37 7.60 -7.52
C VAL A 104 -4.44 8.61 -7.10
N LEU A 105 -5.69 8.18 -6.91
CA LEU A 105 -6.80 9.07 -6.53
C LEU A 105 -6.64 9.69 -5.13
N ASN A 106 -5.80 9.10 -4.28
CA ASN A 106 -5.46 9.69 -2.98
C ASN A 106 -4.57 10.92 -3.09
N VAL A 107 -3.76 11.02 -4.14
CA VAL A 107 -2.76 12.09 -4.31
C VAL A 107 -3.08 13.05 -5.46
N ALA A 108 -3.89 12.64 -6.44
CA ALA A 108 -4.20 13.40 -7.63
C ALA A 108 -5.72 13.54 -7.84
N GLN A 109 -6.13 14.66 -8.39
CA GLN A 109 -7.51 15.00 -8.72
C GLN A 109 -7.61 15.52 -10.17
N ALA A 110 -8.83 15.83 -10.63
CA ALA A 110 -9.03 16.41 -11.96
C ALA A 110 -8.21 17.69 -12.16
N GLY A 111 -7.48 17.75 -13.26
CA GLY A 111 -6.55 18.84 -13.60
C GLY A 111 -5.10 18.61 -13.15
N ASP A 112 -4.84 17.60 -12.34
CA ASP A 112 -3.49 17.16 -11.97
C ASP A 112 -2.92 16.16 -12.99
N ASN A 113 -1.62 15.88 -12.89
CA ASN A 113 -0.97 14.81 -13.63
C ASN A 113 -0.12 13.92 -12.74
N ILE A 114 0.14 12.71 -13.24
CA ILE A 114 1.19 11.83 -12.72
C ILE A 114 2.17 11.47 -13.84
N VAL A 115 3.43 11.26 -13.49
CA VAL A 115 4.44 10.76 -14.42
C VAL A 115 4.63 9.26 -14.16
N SER A 116 4.29 8.45 -15.14
CA SER A 116 4.31 6.99 -15.07
C SER A 116 5.39 6.41 -15.95
N SER A 117 5.96 5.27 -15.53
CA SER A 117 6.80 4.46 -16.41
C SER A 117 6.04 4.05 -17.67
N THR A 118 6.75 3.94 -18.80
CA THR A 118 6.25 3.25 -20.01
C THR A 118 6.15 1.74 -19.84
N ASP A 119 6.96 1.18 -18.95
CA ASP A 119 7.02 -0.25 -18.69
C ASP A 119 6.04 -0.60 -17.55
N LEU A 120 4.85 -1.06 -17.93
CA LEU A 120 3.77 -1.39 -17.01
C LEU A 120 3.03 -2.64 -17.49
N TYR A 121 2.34 -3.26 -16.55
CA TYR A 121 1.31 -4.25 -16.84
C TYR A 121 0.20 -3.65 -17.72
N GLY A 122 -0.23 -4.38 -18.74
CA GLY A 122 -1.22 -3.89 -19.71
C GLY A 122 -2.56 -3.42 -19.07
N GLY A 123 -2.98 -4.05 -17.96
CA GLY A 123 -4.14 -3.61 -17.20
C GLY A 123 -3.95 -2.23 -16.55
N THR A 124 -2.75 -1.92 -16.07
CA THR A 124 -2.40 -0.61 -15.52
C THR A 124 -2.37 0.46 -16.62
N VAL A 125 -1.82 0.13 -17.79
CA VAL A 125 -1.88 1.02 -18.96
C VAL A 125 -3.34 1.33 -19.32
N SER A 126 -4.20 0.33 -19.38
CA SER A 126 -5.62 0.52 -19.68
C SER A 126 -6.34 1.36 -18.62
N LEU A 127 -6.06 1.12 -17.33
CA LEU A 127 -6.58 1.91 -16.22
C LEU A 127 -6.20 3.40 -16.39
N PHE A 128 -4.94 3.67 -16.66
CA PHE A 128 -4.41 5.01 -16.78
C PHE A 128 -4.93 5.73 -18.01
N THR A 129 -4.87 5.08 -19.17
CA THR A 129 -5.26 5.67 -20.45
C THR A 129 -6.76 5.86 -20.60
N HIS A 130 -7.58 4.94 -20.08
CA HIS A 130 -9.01 4.93 -20.36
C HIS A 130 -9.89 5.28 -19.15
N THR A 131 -9.41 5.09 -17.93
CA THR A 131 -10.22 5.34 -16.73
C THR A 131 -9.79 6.62 -16.03
N LEU A 132 -8.53 6.74 -15.61
CA LEU A 132 -8.07 7.93 -14.90
C LEU A 132 -8.09 9.18 -15.77
N SER A 133 -7.81 9.06 -17.07
CA SER A 133 -7.93 10.18 -18.01
C SER A 133 -9.36 10.74 -18.11
N LYS A 134 -10.39 9.86 -18.03
CA LYS A 134 -11.80 10.30 -17.97
C LYS A 134 -12.16 11.00 -16.67
N LEU A 135 -11.40 10.76 -15.59
CA LEU A 135 -11.53 11.48 -14.33
C LEU A 135 -10.75 12.81 -14.33
N GLY A 136 -10.16 13.18 -15.45
CA GLY A 136 -9.44 14.44 -15.63
C GLY A 136 -8.00 14.43 -15.09
N ILE A 137 -7.44 13.27 -14.82
CA ILE A 137 -6.03 13.12 -14.42
C ILE A 137 -5.20 12.80 -15.67
N GLU A 138 -4.23 13.66 -15.98
CA GLU A 138 -3.29 13.44 -17.08
C GLU A 138 -2.23 12.41 -16.70
N ILE A 139 -1.96 11.47 -17.60
CA ILE A 139 -0.88 10.49 -17.42
C ILE A 139 0.23 10.81 -18.42
N ARG A 140 1.41 11.12 -17.93
CA ARG A 140 2.62 11.35 -18.72
C ARG A 140 3.53 10.14 -18.61
N TYR A 141 3.91 9.57 -19.74
CA TYR A 141 4.75 8.38 -19.78
C TYR A 141 6.20 8.71 -19.98
N ALA A 142 7.08 8.21 -19.11
CA ALA A 142 8.52 8.35 -19.12
C ALA A 142 9.22 6.99 -19.28
N ASP A 143 10.17 6.88 -20.18
CA ASP A 143 11.01 5.68 -20.31
C ASP A 143 11.92 5.56 -19.08
N PRO A 144 11.82 4.47 -18.29
CA PRO A 144 12.60 4.29 -17.06
C PRO A 144 14.06 3.96 -17.30
N SER A 145 14.50 3.80 -18.54
CA SER A 145 15.93 3.57 -18.88
C SER A 145 16.85 4.74 -18.50
N ASP A 146 16.31 5.97 -18.45
CA ASP A 146 16.95 7.14 -17.88
C ASP A 146 16.01 7.82 -16.88
N PRO A 147 16.33 7.80 -15.57
CA PRO A 147 15.51 8.44 -14.53
C PRO A 147 15.22 9.93 -14.80
N LYS A 148 16.12 10.63 -15.51
CA LYS A 148 15.92 12.04 -15.90
C LYS A 148 14.71 12.24 -16.82
N ASN A 149 14.20 11.21 -17.46
CA ASN A 149 12.99 11.31 -18.25
C ASN A 149 11.76 11.62 -17.37
N PHE A 150 11.74 11.13 -16.13
CA PHE A 150 10.72 11.50 -15.14
C PHE A 150 10.82 12.99 -14.80
N GLU A 151 12.03 13.49 -14.54
CA GLU A 151 12.25 14.91 -14.19
C GLU A 151 11.77 15.86 -15.30
N LYS A 152 12.01 15.53 -16.57
CA LYS A 152 11.60 16.33 -17.73
C LYS A 152 10.07 16.50 -17.85
N MET A 153 9.29 15.59 -17.26
CA MET A 153 7.84 15.61 -17.32
C MET A 153 7.17 16.32 -16.14
N VAL A 154 7.97 16.79 -15.16
CA VAL A 154 7.46 17.45 -13.95
C VAL A 154 7.00 18.87 -14.25
N ASP A 155 5.84 19.23 -13.72
CA ASP A 155 5.35 20.60 -13.62
C ASP A 155 4.64 20.84 -12.26
N ASP A 156 4.01 22.00 -12.09
CA ASP A 156 3.29 22.40 -10.87
C ASP A 156 2.05 21.55 -10.55
N LYS A 157 1.56 20.77 -11.51
CA LYS A 157 0.41 19.88 -11.38
C LYS A 157 0.80 18.43 -11.16
N THR A 158 2.09 18.10 -11.18
CA THR A 158 2.56 16.72 -10.97
C THR A 158 2.40 16.30 -9.51
N ARG A 159 1.66 15.22 -9.26
CA ARG A 159 1.32 14.75 -7.91
C ARG A 159 1.98 13.44 -7.52
N ALA A 160 2.38 12.62 -8.46
CA ALA A 160 3.07 11.36 -8.17
C ALA A 160 3.94 10.90 -9.35
N PHE A 161 4.94 10.10 -9.02
CA PHE A 161 5.59 9.18 -9.94
C PHE A 161 5.01 7.78 -9.75
N TYR A 162 4.95 6.99 -10.82
CA TYR A 162 4.45 5.62 -10.77
C TYR A 162 5.35 4.68 -11.57
N GLY A 163 5.65 3.50 -10.99
CA GLY A 163 6.41 2.45 -11.66
C GLY A 163 6.09 1.07 -11.10
N GLU A 164 6.55 0.04 -11.80
CA GLU A 164 6.52 -1.36 -11.37
C GLU A 164 7.94 -1.85 -11.13
N THR A 165 8.20 -2.52 -10.01
CA THR A 165 9.54 -3.01 -9.66
C THR A 165 10.11 -3.93 -10.74
N LEU A 166 9.29 -4.86 -11.23
CA LEU A 166 9.55 -5.75 -12.35
C LEU A 166 8.30 -5.79 -13.24
N PRO A 167 8.23 -4.93 -14.27
CA PRO A 167 7.04 -4.79 -15.11
C PRO A 167 6.80 -6.05 -15.96
N ASN A 168 5.55 -6.48 -16.02
CA ASN A 168 5.13 -7.55 -16.92
C ASN A 168 4.71 -6.96 -18.29
N PRO A 169 5.28 -7.37 -19.44
CA PRO A 169 6.18 -8.53 -19.63
C PRO A 169 7.67 -8.21 -19.67
N TYR A 170 8.08 -6.96 -19.61
CA TYR A 170 9.47 -6.52 -19.92
C TYR A 170 10.49 -6.95 -18.88
N LEU A 171 10.12 -7.09 -17.60
CA LEU A 171 10.98 -7.49 -16.49
C LEU A 171 12.24 -6.62 -16.31
N ARG A 172 12.23 -5.40 -16.83
CA ARG A 172 13.31 -4.43 -16.63
C ARG A 172 13.25 -3.89 -15.20
N VAL A 173 14.34 -4.01 -14.46
CA VAL A 173 14.40 -3.49 -13.09
C VAL A 173 14.21 -1.97 -13.10
N PHE A 174 13.22 -1.49 -12.36
CA PHE A 174 12.94 -0.06 -12.26
C PHE A 174 13.95 0.64 -11.34
N PRO A 175 14.49 1.82 -11.74
CA PRO A 175 15.48 2.58 -10.95
C PRO A 175 14.82 3.34 -9.79
N ILE A 176 14.35 2.59 -8.75
CA ILE A 176 13.53 3.12 -7.66
C ILE A 176 14.21 4.28 -6.95
N LYS A 177 15.48 4.09 -6.57
CA LYS A 177 16.22 5.09 -5.79
C LYS A 177 16.39 6.40 -6.56
N GLU A 178 16.81 6.30 -7.80
CA GLU A 178 17.09 7.45 -8.66
C GLU A 178 15.81 8.25 -8.94
N VAL A 179 14.69 7.58 -9.26
CA VAL A 179 13.41 8.25 -9.48
C VAL A 179 12.85 8.81 -8.17
N SER A 180 13.01 8.10 -7.05
CA SER A 180 12.63 8.61 -5.73
C SER A 180 13.43 9.86 -5.32
N ASP A 181 14.74 9.89 -5.60
CA ASP A 181 15.58 11.06 -5.30
C ASP A 181 15.13 12.29 -6.13
N ILE A 182 14.72 12.09 -7.38
CA ILE A 182 14.09 13.14 -8.20
C ILE A 182 12.76 13.56 -7.55
N GLY A 183 11.92 12.62 -7.14
CA GLY A 183 10.64 12.91 -6.49
C GLY A 183 10.81 13.78 -5.24
N ARG A 184 11.78 13.45 -4.38
CA ARG A 184 12.09 14.25 -3.17
C ARG A 184 12.47 15.70 -3.48
N LYS A 185 13.21 15.93 -4.57
CA LYS A 185 13.60 17.28 -5.00
C LYS A 185 12.38 18.16 -5.29
N TYR A 186 11.28 17.57 -5.76
CA TYR A 186 10.06 18.27 -6.12
C TYR A 186 8.89 18.03 -5.15
N ASN A 187 9.10 17.32 -4.04
CA ASN A 187 8.06 16.85 -3.11
C ASN A 187 6.98 16.01 -3.79
N ILE A 188 7.38 15.17 -4.72
CA ILE A 188 6.50 14.26 -5.46
C ILE A 188 6.72 12.83 -4.93
N PRO A 189 5.70 12.15 -4.38
CA PRO A 189 5.81 10.78 -3.92
C PRO A 189 5.97 9.79 -5.08
N LEU A 190 6.76 8.74 -4.87
CA LEU A 190 6.85 7.60 -5.77
C LEU A 190 5.93 6.49 -5.30
N ILE A 191 5.01 6.08 -6.18
CA ILE A 191 4.13 4.91 -6.03
C ILE A 191 4.76 3.75 -6.78
N MET A 192 5.01 2.64 -6.08
CA MET A 192 5.62 1.43 -6.67
C MET A 192 4.67 0.24 -6.60
N ASP A 193 4.40 -0.36 -7.74
CA ASP A 193 3.78 -1.68 -7.79
C ASP A 193 4.87 -2.76 -7.62
N ASN A 194 4.84 -3.45 -6.48
CA ASN A 194 5.79 -4.50 -6.12
C ASN A 194 5.21 -5.90 -6.28
N THR A 195 4.17 -6.06 -7.09
CA THR A 195 3.46 -7.33 -7.27
C THR A 195 4.37 -8.48 -7.70
N ALA A 196 5.35 -8.22 -8.58
CA ALA A 196 6.21 -9.27 -9.14
C ALA A 196 7.44 -9.61 -8.27
N SER A 197 7.74 -8.82 -7.23
CA SER A 197 8.92 -9.03 -6.39
C SER A 197 8.67 -8.82 -4.89
N PRO A 198 7.55 -9.35 -4.31
CA PRO A 198 7.31 -9.25 -2.88
C PRO A 198 8.44 -9.94 -2.12
N VAL A 199 8.85 -9.36 -0.99
CA VAL A 199 9.92 -9.88 -0.11
C VAL A 199 11.33 -9.77 -0.70
N ILE A 200 11.49 -9.94 -2.02
CA ILE A 200 12.78 -9.85 -2.73
C ILE A 200 13.25 -8.40 -2.79
N CYS A 201 12.35 -7.48 -3.10
CA CYS A 201 12.59 -6.05 -3.10
C CYS A 201 11.65 -5.37 -2.11
N LYS A 202 12.15 -4.38 -1.38
CA LYS A 202 11.37 -3.49 -0.51
C LYS A 202 11.50 -2.06 -1.03
N PRO A 203 10.60 -1.62 -1.89
CA PRO A 203 10.68 -0.30 -2.52
C PRO A 203 10.76 0.85 -1.51
N ILE A 204 10.18 0.70 -0.31
CA ILE A 204 10.27 1.69 0.77
C ILE A 204 11.72 1.93 1.22
N GLU A 205 12.54 0.88 1.31
CA GLU A 205 13.97 1.01 1.66
C GLU A 205 14.77 1.78 0.58
N HIS A 206 14.22 1.89 -0.63
CA HIS A 206 14.78 2.65 -1.75
C HIS A 206 14.10 3.99 -1.99
N GLY A 207 13.13 4.36 -1.13
CA GLY A 207 12.54 5.69 -1.09
C GLY A 207 11.14 5.80 -1.69
N ALA A 208 10.50 4.72 -2.08
CA ALA A 208 9.07 4.74 -2.43
C ALA A 208 8.23 5.21 -1.24
N ALA A 209 7.26 6.09 -1.50
CA ALA A 209 6.33 6.58 -0.50
C ALA A 209 5.14 5.64 -0.32
N ILE A 210 4.68 5.06 -1.40
CA ILE A 210 3.54 4.14 -1.43
C ILE A 210 3.95 2.88 -2.20
N VAL A 211 3.63 1.71 -1.64
CA VAL A 211 3.83 0.43 -2.32
C VAL A 211 2.49 -0.27 -2.47
N ILE A 212 2.21 -0.75 -3.66
CA ILE A 212 0.99 -1.51 -3.93
C ILE A 212 1.32 -2.95 -4.34
N HIS A 213 0.38 -3.84 -4.09
CA HIS A 213 0.43 -5.22 -4.56
C HIS A 213 -0.91 -5.67 -5.11
N SER A 214 -0.87 -6.43 -6.18
CA SER A 214 -1.91 -7.40 -6.45
C SER A 214 -1.65 -8.64 -5.58
N LEU A 215 -2.35 -8.74 -4.45
CA LEU A 215 -2.27 -9.91 -3.56
C LEU A 215 -2.72 -11.20 -4.25
N THR A 216 -3.43 -11.06 -5.38
CA THR A 216 -3.86 -12.14 -6.28
C THR A 216 -2.70 -13.01 -6.79
N LYS A 217 -1.49 -12.44 -6.88
CA LYS A 217 -0.33 -13.04 -7.56
C LYS A 217 0.58 -13.75 -6.56
N TYR A 218 1.82 -13.29 -6.39
CA TYR A 218 2.83 -14.00 -5.60
C TYR A 218 2.49 -14.10 -4.10
N ILE A 219 1.88 -13.08 -3.51
CA ILE A 219 1.51 -13.12 -2.07
C ILE A 219 0.40 -14.15 -1.83
N GLY A 220 -0.65 -14.17 -2.64
CA GLY A 220 -1.71 -15.18 -2.57
C GLY A 220 -1.20 -16.56 -2.96
N GLY A 221 -0.40 -16.64 -4.01
CA GLY A 221 0.43 -17.78 -4.41
C GLY A 221 -0.29 -18.99 -5.02
N HIS A 222 -1.59 -19.15 -4.79
CA HIS A 222 -2.35 -20.37 -5.12
C HIS A 222 -3.42 -20.18 -6.20
N GLY A 223 -3.60 -18.97 -6.73
CA GLY A 223 -4.63 -18.67 -7.74
C GLY A 223 -6.07 -18.79 -7.21
N THR A 224 -6.29 -18.70 -5.90
CA THR A 224 -7.59 -18.95 -5.25
C THR A 224 -8.32 -17.69 -4.81
N ALA A 225 -7.66 -16.52 -4.83
CA ALA A 225 -8.23 -15.27 -4.35
C ALA A 225 -7.81 -14.09 -5.23
N ILE A 226 -8.66 -13.07 -5.28
CA ILE A 226 -8.36 -11.77 -5.88
C ILE A 226 -8.39 -10.74 -4.76
N ALA A 227 -7.29 -10.00 -4.60
CA ALA A 227 -7.17 -8.90 -3.65
C ALA A 227 -6.05 -7.95 -4.05
N GLY A 228 -6.01 -6.78 -3.42
CA GLY A 228 -4.93 -5.82 -3.52
C GLY A 228 -4.56 -5.25 -2.16
N SER A 229 -3.43 -4.57 -2.09
CA SER A 229 -3.03 -3.82 -0.91
C SER A 229 -2.30 -2.54 -1.28
N ILE A 230 -2.41 -1.56 -0.40
CA ILE A 230 -1.69 -0.28 -0.47
C ILE A 230 -0.95 -0.11 0.84
N VAL A 231 0.35 0.01 0.78
CA VAL A 231 1.24 0.20 1.95
C VAL A 231 1.76 1.63 1.94
N ASP A 232 1.60 2.31 3.05
CA ASP A 232 2.14 3.64 3.29
C ASP A 232 3.49 3.52 4.01
N SER A 233 4.52 4.22 3.52
CA SER A 233 5.84 4.27 4.15
C SER A 233 5.85 5.09 5.45
N GLY A 234 4.92 6.03 5.60
CA GLY A 234 4.91 7.02 6.68
C GLY A 234 5.83 8.23 6.44
N ASN A 235 6.33 8.42 5.21
CA ASN A 235 7.23 9.52 4.81
C ASN A 235 6.47 10.63 4.09
#